data_cfe11a84f83cc73b0773be73338e2a09
#
_entry.id   cfe11a84f83cc73b0773be73338e2a09
#
_cell.length_a   1.000
_cell.length_b   1.000
_cell.length_c   1.000
_cell.angle_alpha   90.00
_cell.angle_beta   90.00
_cell.angle_gamma   90.00
#
_symmetry.space_group_name_H-M   'P 1'
#
loop_
_entity.id
_entity.type
_entity.pdbx_description
1 polymer ?
#
loop_
_entity_poly.entity_id
_entity_poly.type
_entity_poly.pdbx_seq_one_letter_code
_entity_poly.pdbx_strand_id
1 'polypeptide(L)'
;MKQEKRTFTGTVNFRAAGEGMPTEVGGIAAVVNSVTDLGYFEEVIMAGAFDNALSKDYDIRCLFNHEADLILGRTKADTCRVFVNGDGNLEYTWIPDYENPTHMSVVRSIMRGDITQSSFAFTIKEQNWSESEKYGTMGKRTIKVIEDLYDVSPVTYPAYDDTEADARSIAAIRDQELEIEAAKQSQASADILKLALARYTNY
;
A
#
# COMPACT_ATOMS: atom_id res chain seq x y z
N MET A 1 -12.95 -3.11 6.73
CA MET A 1 -11.75 -2.23 6.79
C MET A 1 -11.88 -1.18 5.69
N LYS A 2 -11.38 0.04 5.92
CA LYS A 2 -11.42 1.12 4.91
C LYS A 2 -10.32 0.88 3.89
N GLN A 3 -10.63 1.01 2.60
CA GLN A 3 -9.65 0.96 1.52
C GLN A 3 -8.80 2.24 1.57
N GLU A 4 -7.48 2.08 1.46
CA GLU A 4 -6.52 3.17 1.42
C GLU A 4 -5.80 3.18 0.07
N LYS A 5 -5.38 4.36 -0.37
CA LYS A 5 -4.55 4.54 -1.58
C LYS A 5 -3.22 5.16 -1.17
N ARG A 6 -2.12 4.71 -1.76
CA ARG A 6 -0.79 5.28 -1.57
C ARG A 6 -0.12 5.46 -2.90
N THR A 7 0.27 6.67 -3.18
CA THR A 7 1.10 6.98 -4.33
C THR A 7 2.56 6.95 -3.93
N PHE A 8 3.32 6.29 -4.73
CA PHE A 8 4.75 6.23 -4.60
C PHE A 8 5.40 6.95 -5.79
N THR A 9 6.40 7.81 -5.51
CA THR A 9 7.23 8.41 -6.55
C THR A 9 8.23 7.36 -7.04
N GLY A 10 7.72 6.28 -7.60
CA GLY A 10 8.49 5.22 -8.23
C GLY A 10 8.45 5.38 -9.73
N THR A 11 9.50 4.92 -10.39
CA THR A 11 9.62 5.03 -11.83
C THR A 11 8.61 4.10 -12.50
N VAL A 12 7.70 4.64 -13.31
CA VAL A 12 6.97 3.85 -14.29
C VAL A 12 7.95 3.45 -15.38
N ASN A 13 8.09 2.16 -15.61
CA ASN A 13 9.03 1.58 -16.56
C ASN A 13 8.27 0.94 -17.72
N PHE A 14 8.93 0.86 -18.89
CA PHE A 14 8.39 0.10 -20.00
C PHE A 14 9.50 -0.77 -20.62
N ARG A 15 9.10 -1.92 -21.14
CA ARG A 15 9.97 -2.81 -21.89
C ARG A 15 9.57 -2.72 -23.36
N ALA A 16 10.45 -2.17 -24.19
CA ALA A 16 10.27 -2.12 -25.63
C ALA A 16 11.05 -3.25 -26.30
N ALA A 17 10.44 -3.89 -27.28
CA ALA A 17 11.15 -4.78 -28.22
C ALA A 17 11.60 -3.98 -29.45
N GLY A 18 12.70 -3.19 -29.31
CA GLY A 18 13.25 -2.35 -30.39
C GLY A 18 12.66 -0.93 -30.43
N GLU A 19 12.72 -0.25 -31.60
CA GLU A 19 12.24 1.13 -31.82
C GLU A 19 10.70 1.25 -31.94
N GLY A 20 9.93 0.37 -31.31
CA GLY A 20 8.48 0.32 -31.39
C GLY A 20 7.76 0.73 -30.11
N MET A 21 6.44 0.54 -30.11
CA MET A 21 5.63 0.67 -28.92
C MET A 21 5.99 -0.46 -27.93
N PRO A 22 6.00 -0.19 -26.59
CA PRO A 22 6.38 -1.19 -25.62
C PRO A 22 5.43 -2.38 -25.61
N THR A 23 5.97 -3.59 -25.47
CA THR A 23 5.19 -4.82 -25.33
C THR A 23 4.66 -5.03 -23.91
N GLU A 24 5.29 -4.38 -22.96
CA GLU A 24 4.94 -4.46 -21.53
C GLU A 24 5.26 -3.11 -20.88
N VAL A 25 4.38 -2.65 -20.00
CA VAL A 25 4.52 -1.41 -19.24
C VAL A 25 4.29 -1.74 -17.76
N GLY A 26 5.02 -1.09 -16.86
CA GLY A 26 4.88 -1.34 -15.44
C GLY A 26 5.62 -0.34 -14.58
N GLY A 27 5.71 -0.61 -13.31
CA GLY A 27 6.40 0.24 -12.36
C GLY A 27 6.46 -0.33 -10.96
N ILE A 28 7.16 0.38 -10.10
CA ILE A 28 7.17 0.10 -8.67
C ILE A 28 5.99 0.84 -8.04
N ALA A 29 5.02 0.07 -7.52
CA ALA A 29 3.85 0.61 -6.86
C ALA A 29 4.13 1.01 -5.41
N ALA A 30 5.03 0.29 -4.72
CA ALA A 30 5.45 0.60 -3.36
C ALA A 30 6.91 0.20 -3.10
N VAL A 31 7.62 1.02 -2.32
CA VAL A 31 8.95 0.69 -1.79
C VAL A 31 8.83 0.34 -0.32
N VAL A 32 9.42 -0.80 0.08
CA VAL A 32 9.43 -1.25 1.47
C VAL A 32 10.60 -0.65 2.25
N ASN A 33 10.46 -0.63 3.59
CA ASN A 33 11.46 -0.15 4.54
C ASN A 33 11.92 1.30 4.30
N SER A 34 11.16 2.07 3.52
CA SER A 34 11.40 3.49 3.28
C SER A 34 10.37 4.32 4.04
N VAL A 35 10.83 5.39 4.68
CA VAL A 35 9.95 6.33 5.37
C VAL A 35 9.33 7.26 4.34
N THR A 36 8.01 7.29 4.28
CA THR A 36 7.23 8.23 3.48
C THR A 36 6.58 9.24 4.40
N ASP A 37 6.77 10.51 4.10
CA ASP A 37 6.11 11.62 4.78
C ASP A 37 4.78 11.92 4.11
N LEU A 38 3.68 11.73 4.83
CA LEU A 38 2.32 11.96 4.35
C LEU A 38 1.76 13.31 4.78
N GLY A 39 2.62 14.21 5.32
CA GLY A 39 2.23 15.55 5.74
C GLY A 39 1.64 15.65 7.14
N TYR A 40 1.06 14.57 7.68
CA TYR A 40 0.45 14.48 9.01
C TYR A 40 1.10 13.42 9.89
N PHE A 41 1.72 12.42 9.31
CA PHE A 41 2.46 11.35 9.96
C PHE A 41 3.46 10.74 8.97
N GLU A 42 4.40 9.97 9.50
CA GLU A 42 5.32 9.17 8.71
C GLU A 42 4.76 7.76 8.52
N GLU A 43 4.96 7.15 7.36
CA GLU A 43 4.55 5.78 7.08
C GLU A 43 5.72 4.95 6.57
N VAL A 44 5.78 3.70 7.03
CA VAL A 44 6.71 2.68 6.54
C VAL A 44 5.93 1.41 6.24
N ILE A 45 6.14 0.84 5.07
CA ILE A 45 5.67 -0.50 4.71
C ILE A 45 6.83 -1.46 4.93
N MET A 46 6.65 -2.49 5.74
CA MET A 46 7.71 -3.47 6.00
C MET A 46 7.89 -4.43 4.83
N ALA A 47 9.12 -4.92 4.67
CA ALA A 47 9.37 -6.07 3.79
C ALA A 47 8.49 -7.25 4.21
N GLY A 48 7.89 -7.96 3.23
CA GLY A 48 6.94 -9.04 3.47
C GLY A 48 5.49 -8.59 3.73
N ALA A 49 5.21 -7.28 3.83
CA ALA A 49 3.85 -6.80 4.08
C ALA A 49 2.83 -7.21 2.99
N PHE A 50 3.30 -7.43 1.77
CA PHE A 50 2.47 -7.81 0.62
C PHE A 50 2.24 -9.31 0.49
N ASP A 51 3.00 -10.16 1.21
CA ASP A 51 2.97 -11.63 1.04
C ASP A 51 1.58 -12.21 1.29
N ASN A 52 0.87 -11.75 2.34
CA ASN A 52 -0.49 -12.20 2.63
C ASN A 52 -1.46 -11.84 1.49
N ALA A 53 -1.39 -10.63 0.97
CA ALA A 53 -2.24 -10.19 -0.12
C ALA A 53 -1.92 -10.94 -1.43
N LEU A 54 -0.69 -11.20 -1.75
CA LEU A 54 -0.29 -11.89 -2.98
C LEU A 54 -0.38 -13.41 -2.90
N SER A 55 -0.46 -14.01 -1.69
CA SER A 55 -0.62 -15.46 -1.51
C SER A 55 -2.03 -15.97 -1.85
N LYS A 56 -2.99 -15.09 -1.84
CA LYS A 56 -4.38 -15.39 -2.20
C LYS A 56 -4.53 -15.27 -3.72
N ASP A 57 -5.42 -16.05 -4.33
CA ASP A 57 -5.72 -15.96 -5.76
C ASP A 57 -6.55 -14.69 -6.06
N TYR A 58 -5.91 -13.51 -5.91
CA TYR A 58 -6.57 -12.22 -6.04
C TYR A 58 -6.79 -11.79 -7.48
N ASP A 59 -7.85 -11.03 -7.62
CA ASP A 59 -8.27 -10.38 -8.85
C ASP A 59 -7.89 -8.89 -8.79
N ILE A 60 -6.60 -8.62 -8.99
CA ILE A 60 -6.04 -7.28 -8.94
C ILE A 60 -6.14 -6.64 -10.33
N ARG A 61 -6.48 -5.36 -10.39
CA ARG A 61 -6.54 -4.58 -11.61
C ARG A 61 -5.33 -3.68 -11.73
N CYS A 62 -4.87 -3.46 -12.96
CA CYS A 62 -4.09 -2.30 -13.30
C CYS A 62 -5.05 -1.25 -13.87
N LEU A 63 -5.14 -0.10 -13.21
CA LEU A 63 -6.03 0.99 -13.59
C LEU A 63 -5.21 2.23 -13.97
N PHE A 64 -5.81 3.19 -14.63
CA PHE A 64 -5.25 4.53 -14.75
C PHE A 64 -5.91 5.46 -13.73
N ASN A 65 -5.13 6.13 -12.89
CA ASN A 65 -5.61 7.04 -11.84
C ASN A 65 -6.61 6.41 -10.84
N HIS A 66 -6.58 5.09 -10.63
CA HIS A 66 -7.57 4.35 -9.81
C HIS A 66 -9.01 4.44 -10.33
N GLU A 67 -9.19 4.78 -11.60
CA GLU A 67 -10.51 4.89 -12.21
C GLU A 67 -10.96 3.53 -12.74
N ALA A 68 -12.07 3.02 -12.20
CA ALA A 68 -12.56 1.68 -12.53
C ALA A 68 -12.94 1.52 -14.01
N ASP A 69 -13.28 2.61 -14.68
CA ASP A 69 -13.61 2.63 -16.12
C ASP A 69 -12.36 2.67 -17.02
N LEU A 70 -11.17 2.92 -16.45
CA LEU A 70 -9.92 3.03 -17.19
C LEU A 70 -9.00 1.84 -16.88
N ILE A 71 -9.45 0.65 -17.24
CA ILE A 71 -8.72 -0.61 -17.00
C ILE A 71 -7.58 -0.73 -18.01
N LEU A 72 -6.35 -0.94 -17.51
CA LEU A 72 -5.15 -1.20 -18.30
C LEU A 72 -4.79 -2.69 -18.33
N GLY A 73 -5.18 -3.45 -17.32
CA GLY A 73 -4.93 -4.88 -17.22
C GLY A 73 -5.59 -5.51 -16.00
N ARG A 74 -5.56 -6.86 -15.93
CA ARG A 74 -6.19 -7.63 -14.86
C ARG A 74 -5.45 -8.93 -14.63
N THR A 75 -5.16 -9.31 -13.40
CA THR A 75 -4.42 -10.55 -13.09
C THR A 75 -5.17 -11.79 -13.55
N LYS A 76 -6.48 -11.86 -13.36
CA LYS A 76 -7.33 -12.99 -13.81
C LYS A 76 -7.48 -13.11 -15.33
N ALA A 77 -7.07 -12.12 -16.09
CA ALA A 77 -7.06 -12.13 -17.54
C ALA A 77 -5.66 -12.30 -18.13
N ASP A 78 -4.64 -12.51 -17.26
CA ASP A 78 -3.23 -12.61 -17.63
C ASP A 78 -2.69 -11.37 -18.41
N THR A 79 -3.39 -10.24 -18.30
CA THR A 79 -3.00 -8.96 -18.91
C THR A 79 -2.29 -8.02 -17.95
N CYS A 80 -2.18 -8.42 -16.68
CA CYS A 80 -1.44 -7.73 -15.62
C CYS A 80 -0.76 -8.74 -14.70
N ARG A 81 0.42 -8.40 -14.21
CA ARG A 81 1.11 -9.11 -13.13
C ARG A 81 1.42 -8.16 -12.00
N VAL A 82 1.30 -8.64 -10.76
CA VAL A 82 1.67 -7.91 -9.55
C VAL A 82 2.49 -8.87 -8.69
N PHE A 83 3.68 -8.44 -8.29
CA PHE A 83 4.64 -9.30 -7.61
C PHE A 83 5.59 -8.49 -6.71
N VAL A 84 6.26 -9.17 -5.78
CA VAL A 84 7.36 -8.62 -5.02
C VAL A 84 8.66 -8.87 -5.77
N ASN A 85 9.43 -7.82 -6.05
CA ASN A 85 10.71 -7.94 -6.76
C ASN A 85 11.87 -8.34 -5.83
N GLY A 86 13.08 -8.46 -6.38
CA GLY A 86 14.27 -8.88 -5.63
C GLY A 86 14.67 -7.96 -4.47
N ASP A 87 14.24 -6.70 -4.49
CA ASP A 87 14.47 -5.72 -3.41
C ASP A 87 13.35 -5.72 -2.37
N GLY A 88 12.32 -6.55 -2.54
CA GLY A 88 11.15 -6.61 -1.67
C GLY A 88 10.05 -5.61 -1.99
N ASN A 89 10.20 -4.82 -3.03
CA ASN A 89 9.24 -3.79 -3.44
C ASN A 89 8.05 -4.39 -4.20
N LEU A 90 6.88 -3.77 -4.08
CA LEU A 90 5.72 -4.13 -4.90
C LEU A 90 5.92 -3.60 -6.31
N GLU A 91 5.98 -4.50 -7.28
CA GLU A 91 6.14 -4.20 -8.69
C GLU A 91 4.97 -4.76 -9.50
N TYR A 92 4.62 -4.09 -10.57
CA TYR A 92 3.57 -4.54 -11.48
C TYR A 92 3.97 -4.33 -12.93
N THR A 93 3.38 -5.14 -13.82
CA THR A 93 3.44 -4.98 -15.27
C THR A 93 2.08 -5.26 -15.88
N TRP A 94 1.81 -4.64 -17.04
CA TRP A 94 0.61 -4.88 -17.84
C TRP A 94 0.92 -4.86 -19.33
N ILE A 95 0.10 -5.57 -20.12
CA ILE A 95 0.24 -5.72 -21.57
C ILE A 95 -0.70 -4.74 -22.26
N PRO A 96 -0.17 -3.71 -22.96
CA PRO A 96 -1.02 -2.75 -23.66
C PRO A 96 -1.78 -3.37 -24.83
N ASP A 97 -3.07 -3.02 -24.93
CA ASP A 97 -3.87 -3.21 -26.14
C ASP A 97 -3.84 -1.92 -26.96
N TYR A 98 -3.11 -1.92 -28.07
CA TYR A 98 -2.94 -0.74 -28.90
C TYR A 98 -4.13 -0.41 -29.82
N GLU A 99 -5.13 -1.25 -29.87
CA GLU A 99 -6.43 -0.94 -30.48
C GLU A 99 -7.32 -0.15 -29.51
N ASN A 100 -7.01 -0.20 -28.20
CA ASN A 100 -7.71 0.58 -27.18
C ASN A 100 -7.12 2.00 -27.09
N PRO A 101 -7.91 3.06 -27.39
CA PRO A 101 -7.43 4.45 -27.34
C PRO A 101 -6.90 4.88 -25.97
N THR A 102 -7.47 4.37 -24.87
CA THR A 102 -7.03 4.65 -23.51
C THR A 102 -5.64 4.11 -23.24
N HIS A 103 -5.38 2.84 -23.59
CA HIS A 103 -4.05 2.23 -23.47
C HIS A 103 -3.01 2.99 -24.28
N MET A 104 -3.34 3.31 -25.54
CA MET A 104 -2.47 4.09 -26.42
C MET A 104 -2.13 5.47 -25.80
N SER A 105 -3.12 6.18 -25.25
CA SER A 105 -2.94 7.49 -24.63
C SER A 105 -2.03 7.40 -23.41
N VAL A 106 -2.30 6.46 -22.51
CA VAL A 106 -1.53 6.27 -21.26
C VAL A 106 -0.07 5.88 -21.57
N VAL A 107 0.14 4.92 -22.47
CA VAL A 107 1.50 4.49 -22.86
C VAL A 107 2.30 5.64 -23.46
N ARG A 108 1.70 6.43 -24.35
CA ARG A 108 2.37 7.60 -24.94
C ARG A 108 2.72 8.65 -23.90
N SER A 109 1.85 8.90 -22.92
CA SER A 109 2.12 9.83 -21.84
C SER A 109 3.25 9.33 -20.93
N ILE A 110 3.33 8.02 -20.66
CA ILE A 110 4.44 7.41 -19.95
C ILE A 110 5.76 7.56 -20.74
N MET A 111 5.75 7.23 -22.04
CA MET A 111 6.94 7.33 -22.89
C MET A 111 7.47 8.76 -23.02
N ARG A 112 6.58 9.76 -22.95
CA ARG A 112 6.95 11.19 -22.96
C ARG A 112 7.41 11.70 -21.60
N GLY A 113 7.19 10.94 -20.52
CA GLY A 113 7.47 11.36 -19.14
C GLY A 113 6.39 12.24 -18.52
N ASP A 114 5.20 12.32 -19.10
CA ASP A 114 4.06 13.05 -18.52
C ASP A 114 3.47 12.27 -17.33
N ILE A 115 3.62 10.94 -17.32
CA ILE A 115 3.22 10.04 -16.24
C ILE A 115 4.48 9.30 -15.77
N THR A 116 4.88 9.54 -14.52
CA THR A 116 6.11 8.97 -13.94
C THR A 116 5.88 8.27 -12.61
N GLN A 117 4.66 8.32 -12.09
CA GLN A 117 4.34 7.86 -10.75
C GLN A 117 3.37 6.70 -10.76
N SER A 118 3.46 5.89 -9.71
CA SER A 118 2.59 4.74 -9.48
C SER A 118 1.92 4.85 -8.13
N SER A 119 0.76 4.22 -8.02
CA SER A 119 -0.03 4.13 -6.81
C SER A 119 -0.60 2.73 -6.65
N PHE A 120 -1.09 2.40 -5.46
CA PHE A 120 -1.80 1.16 -5.19
C PHE A 120 -2.91 1.37 -4.17
N ALA A 121 -3.96 0.55 -4.25
CA ALA A 121 -5.11 0.59 -3.35
C ALA A 121 -5.20 -0.71 -2.55
N PHE A 122 -5.32 -0.60 -1.22
CA PHE A 122 -5.20 -1.72 -0.31
C PHE A 122 -6.02 -1.56 0.97
N THR A 123 -6.11 -2.64 1.75
CA THR A 123 -6.55 -2.63 3.15
C THR A 123 -5.46 -3.23 4.04
N ILE A 124 -5.44 -2.84 5.30
CA ILE A 124 -4.41 -3.23 6.26
C ILE A 124 -4.96 -4.28 7.22
N LYS A 125 -4.20 -5.35 7.44
CA LYS A 125 -4.45 -6.37 8.44
C LYS A 125 -3.74 -6.11 9.75
N GLU A 126 -2.47 -5.72 9.66
CA GLU A 126 -1.64 -5.47 10.85
C GLU A 126 -0.77 -4.24 10.65
N GLN A 127 -0.79 -3.36 11.63
CA GLN A 127 0.01 -2.14 11.69
C GLN A 127 0.38 -1.81 13.14
N ASN A 128 1.39 -0.96 13.31
CA ASN A 128 1.76 -0.39 14.60
C ASN A 128 1.97 1.11 14.44
N TRP A 129 1.78 1.83 15.56
CA TRP A 129 2.10 3.24 15.67
C TRP A 129 3.20 3.45 16.72
N SER A 130 4.08 4.42 16.48
CA SER A 130 5.11 4.86 17.42
C SER A 130 5.26 6.37 17.29
N GLU A 131 5.86 7.02 18.29
CA GLU A 131 6.23 8.43 18.15
C GLU A 131 7.24 8.64 17.02
N SER A 132 7.23 9.81 16.40
CA SER A 132 8.23 10.22 15.40
C SER A 132 8.90 11.51 15.82
N GLU A 133 10.14 11.71 15.37
CA GLU A 133 10.87 12.94 15.62
C GLU A 133 10.19 14.15 14.97
N LYS A 134 9.54 13.95 13.84
CA LYS A 134 8.89 15.01 13.06
C LYS A 134 7.49 15.35 13.54
N TYR A 135 6.68 14.33 13.84
CA TYR A 135 5.25 14.49 14.13
C TYR A 135 4.88 14.22 15.58
N GLY A 136 5.87 13.91 16.44
CA GLY A 136 5.64 13.65 17.86
C GLY A 136 4.58 12.59 18.07
N THR A 137 3.50 12.94 18.77
CA THR A 137 2.38 12.02 19.10
C THR A 137 1.52 11.64 17.89
N MET A 138 1.53 12.39 16.77
CA MET A 138 0.90 11.93 15.53
C MET A 138 1.60 10.70 14.99
N GLY A 139 2.92 10.62 15.18
CA GLY A 139 3.65 9.39 15.15
C GLY A 139 4.10 8.94 13.77
N LYS A 140 4.57 7.70 13.79
CA LYS A 140 5.01 6.92 12.64
C LYS A 140 4.19 5.65 12.57
N ARG A 141 3.53 5.46 11.45
CA ARG A 141 2.79 4.24 11.12
C ARG A 141 3.71 3.21 10.50
N THR A 142 3.67 1.99 11.00
CA THR A 142 4.39 0.86 10.41
C THR A 142 3.39 -0.18 9.95
N ILE A 143 3.23 -0.36 8.64
CA ILE A 143 2.37 -1.37 8.04
C ILE A 143 3.14 -2.68 7.98
N LYS A 144 2.65 -3.71 8.67
CA LYS A 144 3.28 -5.02 8.75
C LYS A 144 2.66 -6.03 7.80
N VAL A 145 1.33 -6.02 7.66
CA VAL A 145 0.60 -6.97 6.84
C VAL A 145 -0.54 -6.25 6.12
N ILE A 146 -0.55 -6.36 4.81
CA ILE A 146 -1.65 -5.92 3.95
C ILE A 146 -2.67 -7.05 3.84
N GLU A 147 -3.95 -6.75 4.05
CA GLU A 147 -5.03 -7.74 3.95
C GLU A 147 -5.40 -8.00 2.50
N ASP A 148 -5.78 -6.96 1.79
CA ASP A 148 -6.19 -7.04 0.39
C ASP A 148 -5.48 -5.98 -0.45
N LEU A 149 -5.17 -6.33 -1.70
CA LEU A 149 -4.67 -5.44 -2.73
C LEU A 149 -5.70 -5.39 -3.86
N TYR A 150 -6.24 -4.21 -4.15
CA TYR A 150 -7.33 -4.03 -5.11
C TYR A 150 -6.86 -3.65 -6.49
N ASP A 151 -5.98 -2.64 -6.55
CA ASP A 151 -5.41 -2.19 -7.81
C ASP A 151 -3.99 -1.63 -7.65
N VAL A 152 -3.30 -1.58 -8.77
CA VAL A 152 -2.06 -0.84 -9.01
C VAL A 152 -2.31 0.09 -10.18
N SER A 153 -1.75 1.31 -10.13
CA SER A 153 -2.10 2.34 -11.10
C SER A 153 -0.92 3.23 -11.45
N PRO A 154 -0.58 3.43 -12.73
CA PRO A 154 0.11 4.65 -13.14
C PRO A 154 -0.81 5.84 -12.87
N VAL A 155 -0.28 6.92 -12.29
CA VAL A 155 -1.05 8.09 -11.88
C VAL A 155 -0.44 9.38 -12.38
N THR A 156 -1.31 10.35 -12.70
CA THR A 156 -0.91 11.68 -13.19
C THR A 156 -0.39 12.56 -12.06
N TYR A 157 -1.01 12.46 -10.90
CA TYR A 157 -0.61 13.17 -9.70
C TYR A 157 -0.35 12.19 -8.56
N PRO A 158 0.67 12.44 -7.72
CA PRO A 158 0.76 11.73 -6.46
C PRO A 158 -0.53 11.99 -5.68
N ALA A 159 -1.09 10.95 -5.08
CA ALA A 159 -2.21 11.13 -4.17
C ALA A 159 -1.72 11.91 -2.94
N TYR A 160 -1.75 13.21 -3.03
CA TYR A 160 -1.74 14.11 -1.87
C TYR A 160 -3.15 14.25 -1.27
N ASP A 161 -4.02 13.30 -1.60
CA ASP A 161 -5.41 13.27 -1.14
C ASP A 161 -5.58 12.67 0.26
N ASP A 162 -4.60 12.83 1.12
CA ASP A 162 -4.90 12.91 2.53
C ASP A 162 -5.49 14.30 2.77
N THR A 163 -6.76 14.46 2.39
CA THR A 163 -7.55 15.60 2.81
C THR A 163 -7.49 15.64 4.35
N GLU A 164 -7.63 16.83 4.94
CA GLU A 164 -7.72 16.99 6.41
C GLU A 164 -8.74 16.01 7.03
N ALA A 165 -9.76 15.61 6.27
CA ALA A 165 -10.75 14.60 6.64
C ALA A 165 -10.17 13.17 6.70
N ASP A 166 -9.27 12.80 5.78
CA ASP A 166 -8.62 11.48 5.80
C ASP A 166 -7.57 11.40 6.91
N ALA A 167 -6.79 12.45 7.13
CA ALA A 167 -5.87 12.55 8.25
C ALA A 167 -6.61 12.42 9.61
N ARG A 168 -7.76 13.09 9.79
CA ARG A 168 -8.59 12.94 10.99
C ARG A 168 -9.15 11.53 11.15
N SER A 169 -9.57 10.88 10.06
CA SER A 169 -10.09 9.51 10.11
C SER A 169 -8.99 8.50 10.48
N ILE A 170 -7.77 8.68 9.98
CA ILE A 170 -6.62 7.85 10.31
C ILE A 170 -6.18 8.08 11.76
N ALA A 171 -6.17 9.34 12.23
CA ALA A 171 -5.88 9.66 13.63
C ALA A 171 -6.89 9.01 14.58
N ALA A 172 -8.18 9.01 14.25
CA ALA A 172 -9.22 8.35 15.06
C ALA A 172 -9.03 6.82 15.13
N ILE A 173 -8.65 6.19 14.00
CA ILE A 173 -8.33 4.75 13.96
C ILE A 173 -7.12 4.45 14.85
N ARG A 174 -6.06 5.26 14.74
CA ARG A 174 -4.87 5.15 15.59
C ARG A 174 -5.22 5.24 17.07
N ASP A 175 -5.98 6.25 17.47
CA ASP A 175 -6.33 6.48 18.86
C ASP A 175 -7.14 5.30 19.41
N GLN A 176 -8.06 4.75 18.63
CA GLN A 176 -8.82 3.55 18.98
C GLN A 176 -7.91 2.31 19.13
N GLU A 177 -6.94 2.12 18.25
CA GLU A 177 -5.98 1.00 18.33
C GLU A 177 -5.10 1.12 19.59
N LEU A 178 -4.62 2.32 19.91
CA LEU A 178 -3.83 2.57 21.12
C LEU A 178 -4.64 2.31 22.39
N GLU A 179 -5.92 2.69 22.44
CA GLU A 179 -6.81 2.38 23.56
C GLU A 179 -7.02 0.86 23.72
N ILE A 180 -7.23 0.14 22.62
CA ILE A 180 -7.38 -1.33 22.64
C ILE A 180 -6.10 -2.01 23.14
N GLU A 181 -4.94 -1.53 22.71
CA GLU A 181 -3.66 -2.09 23.13
C GLU A 181 -3.36 -1.81 24.59
N ALA A 182 -3.64 -0.61 25.06
CA ALA A 182 -3.53 -0.25 26.49
C ALA A 182 -4.47 -1.10 27.36
N ALA A 183 -5.70 -1.35 26.91
CA ALA A 183 -6.66 -2.21 27.61
C ALA A 183 -6.16 -3.66 27.68
N LYS A 184 -5.59 -4.21 26.61
CA LYS A 184 -5.00 -5.56 26.58
C LYS A 184 -3.82 -5.68 27.55
N GLN A 185 -2.93 -4.69 27.58
CA GLN A 185 -1.79 -4.67 28.50
C GLN A 185 -2.23 -4.60 29.97
N SER A 186 -3.23 -3.78 30.27
CA SER A 186 -3.83 -3.68 31.58
C SER A 186 -4.45 -5.02 32.05
N GLN A 187 -5.20 -5.68 31.17
CA GLN A 187 -5.80 -6.99 31.45
C GLN A 187 -4.73 -8.07 31.67
N ALA A 188 -3.70 -8.12 30.84
CA ALA A 188 -2.58 -9.07 30.98
C ALA A 188 -1.85 -8.86 32.35
N SER A 189 -1.63 -7.60 32.75
CA SER A 189 -1.02 -7.26 34.04
C SER A 189 -1.89 -7.70 35.21
N ALA A 190 -3.20 -7.51 35.11
CA ALA A 190 -4.16 -7.97 36.14
C ALA A 190 -4.19 -9.50 36.26
N ASP A 191 -4.11 -10.22 35.15
CA ASP A 191 -4.11 -11.67 35.12
C ASP A 191 -2.80 -12.26 35.71
N ILE A 192 -1.65 -11.64 35.41
CA ILE A 192 -0.37 -11.98 36.04
C ILE A 192 -0.43 -11.78 37.57
N LEU A 193 -0.99 -10.67 38.02
CA LEU A 193 -1.14 -10.38 39.45
C LEU A 193 -2.05 -11.41 40.16
N LYS A 194 -3.19 -11.80 39.55
CA LYS A 194 -4.08 -12.85 40.05
C LYS A 194 -3.36 -14.19 40.16
N LEU A 195 -2.58 -14.57 39.17
CA LEU A 195 -1.78 -15.80 39.17
C LEU A 195 -0.70 -15.77 40.26
N ALA A 196 -0.05 -14.63 40.49
CA ALA A 196 0.91 -14.46 41.57
C ALA A 196 0.27 -14.61 42.93
N LEU A 197 -0.88 -13.95 43.18
CA LEU A 197 -1.64 -14.05 44.43
C LEU A 197 -2.13 -15.48 44.70
N ALA A 198 -2.61 -16.19 43.70
CA ALA A 198 -3.07 -17.58 43.85
C ALA A 198 -1.93 -18.55 44.28
N ARG A 199 -0.69 -18.25 43.93
CA ARG A 199 0.48 -19.02 44.41
C ARG A 199 0.80 -18.80 45.89
N TYR A 200 0.52 -17.60 46.42
CA TYR A 200 0.76 -17.29 47.85
C TYR A 200 -0.36 -17.76 48.77
N THR A 201 -1.58 -17.99 48.26
CA THR A 201 -2.73 -18.44 49.08
C THR A 201 -2.83 -19.97 49.22
N ASN A 202 -1.96 -20.73 48.52
CA ASN A 202 -1.91 -22.19 48.60
C ASN A 202 -0.77 -22.72 49.51
N TYR A 203 -0.27 -21.88 50.42
CA TYR A 203 0.60 -22.22 51.55
C TYR A 203 -0.13 -21.87 52.83
#